data_cfa5ba10f1e2456b7406ec55f567c141
#
_entry.id   cfa5ba10f1e2456b7406ec55f567c141
#
_cell.length_a   1.000
_cell.length_b   1.000
_cell.length_c   1.000
_cell.angle_alpha   90.00
_cell.angle_beta   90.00
_cell.angle_gamma   90.00
#
_symmetry.space_group_name_H-M   'P 1'
#
loop_
_entity.id
_entity.type
_entity.pdbx_description
1 polymer ?
#
loop_
_entity_poly.entity_id
_entity_poly.type
_entity_poly.pdbx_seq_one_letter_code
_entity_poly.pdbx_strand_id
1 'polypeptide(L)' 'AVMGLPKKYRVVIHLFYYEDYSTAEIAKMLGMNESTVRTRLRRARLKLKEVLKDGWEDE' A
#
# COMPACT_ATOMS: atom_id res chain seq x y z
N ALA A 1 6.87 0.08 -10.76
CA ALA A 1 7.13 0.61 -9.42
C ALA A 1 6.45 -0.23 -8.36
N VAL A 2 5.17 -0.45 -8.52
CA VAL A 2 4.43 -1.24 -7.53
C VAL A 2 4.87 -2.68 -7.55
N MET A 3 5.44 -3.12 -8.65
CA MET A 3 5.87 -4.50 -8.79
C MET A 3 6.96 -4.90 -7.80
N GLY A 4 7.67 -3.95 -7.26
CA GLY A 4 8.70 -4.25 -6.29
C GLY A 4 8.18 -4.50 -4.89
N LEU A 5 6.88 -4.34 -4.67
CA LEU A 5 6.30 -4.50 -3.35
C LEU A 5 5.77 -5.90 -3.14
N PRO A 6 5.84 -6.41 -1.91
CA PRO A 6 5.15 -7.65 -1.57
C PRO A 6 3.66 -7.53 -1.86
N LYS A 7 3.05 -8.65 -2.19
CA LYS A 7 1.64 -8.65 -2.54
C LYS A 7 0.76 -8.04 -1.45
N LYS A 8 1.08 -8.28 -0.19
CA LYS A 8 0.28 -7.76 0.91
C LYS A 8 0.25 -6.24 0.94
N TYR A 9 1.32 -5.60 0.50
CA TYR A 9 1.36 -4.14 0.44
C TYR A 9 0.64 -3.62 -0.79
N ARG A 10 0.77 -4.33 -1.91
CA ARG A 10 0.10 -3.90 -3.14
C ARG A 10 -1.41 -3.93 -2.99
N VAL A 11 -1.93 -4.92 -2.30
CA VAL A 11 -3.38 -5.04 -2.09
C VAL A 11 -3.92 -3.82 -1.35
N VAL A 12 -3.28 -3.45 -0.22
CA VAL A 12 -3.81 -2.32 0.55
C VAL A 12 -3.66 -1.00 -0.21
N ILE A 13 -2.58 -0.85 -0.98
CA ILE A 13 -2.41 0.36 -1.77
C ILE A 13 -3.49 0.44 -2.83
N HIS A 14 -3.75 -0.65 -3.52
CA HIS A 14 -4.76 -0.68 -4.55
C HIS A 14 -6.14 -0.32 -4.01
N LEU A 15 -6.51 -0.93 -2.89
CA LEU A 15 -7.82 -0.68 -2.31
C LEU A 15 -7.95 0.76 -1.79
N PHE A 16 -6.88 1.29 -1.26
CA PHE A 16 -6.94 2.62 -0.67
C PHE A 16 -6.89 3.73 -1.73
N TYR A 17 -5.99 3.61 -2.69
CA TYR A 17 -5.78 4.68 -3.65
C TYR A 17 -6.61 4.55 -4.93
N TYR A 18 -6.82 3.33 -5.39
CA TYR A 18 -7.56 3.14 -6.63
C TYR A 18 -9.04 2.92 -6.43
N GLU A 19 -9.39 2.24 -5.34
CA GLU A 19 -10.80 1.93 -5.08
C GLU A 19 -11.43 2.86 -4.06
N ASP A 20 -10.65 3.75 -3.47
CA ASP A 20 -11.15 4.75 -2.52
C ASP A 20 -11.78 4.16 -1.25
N TYR A 21 -11.35 2.98 -0.86
CA TYR A 21 -11.82 2.43 0.40
C TYR A 21 -11.05 3.04 1.57
N SER A 22 -11.75 3.24 2.68
CA SER A 22 -11.11 3.71 3.89
C SER A 22 -10.32 2.58 4.54
N THR A 23 -9.42 2.94 5.48
CA THR A 23 -8.65 1.90 6.18
C THR A 23 -9.58 0.97 6.95
N ALA A 24 -10.65 1.50 7.52
CA ALA A 24 -11.61 0.67 8.25
C ALA A 24 -12.27 -0.33 7.30
N GLU A 25 -12.63 0.12 6.12
CA GLU A 25 -13.25 -0.77 5.14
C GLU A 25 -12.30 -1.84 4.65
N ILE A 26 -11.06 -1.44 4.39
CA ILE A 26 -10.05 -2.39 3.95
C ILE A 26 -9.81 -3.45 5.02
N ALA A 27 -9.73 -3.02 6.27
CA ALA A 27 -9.54 -3.95 7.38
C ALA A 27 -10.67 -4.98 7.42
N LYS A 28 -11.89 -4.52 7.23
CA LYS A 28 -13.04 -5.40 7.22
C LYS A 28 -12.98 -6.38 6.05
N MET A 29 -12.60 -5.88 4.88
CA MET A 29 -12.54 -6.72 3.69
C MET A 29 -11.46 -7.78 3.78
N LEU A 30 -10.33 -7.42 4.38
CA LEU A 30 -9.20 -8.34 4.48
C LEU A 30 -9.17 -9.14 5.77
N GLY A 31 -10.12 -8.87 6.66
CA GLY A 31 -10.20 -9.61 7.92
C GLY A 31 -9.06 -9.30 8.87
N MET A 32 -8.63 -8.04 8.92
CA MET A 32 -7.55 -7.66 9.81
C MET A 32 -7.92 -6.39 10.56
N ASN A 33 -7.08 -5.99 11.52
CA ASN A 33 -7.34 -4.77 12.30
C ASN A 33 -7.03 -3.53 11.47
N GLU A 34 -7.75 -2.46 11.76
CA GLU A 34 -7.51 -1.22 11.06
C GLU A 34 -6.10 -0.70 11.29
N SER A 35 -5.57 -0.87 12.50
CA SER A 35 -4.21 -0.44 12.77
C SER A 35 -3.20 -1.19 11.92
N THR A 36 -3.48 -2.47 11.64
CA THR A 36 -2.61 -3.25 10.76
C THR A 36 -2.66 -2.71 9.35
N VAL A 37 -3.84 -2.33 8.87
CA VAL A 37 -3.97 -1.74 7.53
C VAL A 37 -3.18 -0.45 7.45
N ARG A 38 -3.33 0.40 8.45
CA ARG A 38 -2.59 1.67 8.45
C ARG A 38 -1.08 1.44 8.46
N THR A 39 -0.63 0.47 9.24
CA THR A 39 0.79 0.13 9.28
C THR A 39 1.29 -0.34 7.92
N ARG A 40 0.50 -1.20 7.28
CA ARG A 40 0.89 -1.69 5.95
C ARG A 40 0.91 -0.58 4.91
N LEU A 41 -0.06 0.32 4.97
CA LEU A 41 -0.08 1.45 4.06
C LEU A 41 1.15 2.33 4.27
N ARG A 42 1.47 2.60 5.52
CA ARG A 42 2.62 3.43 5.84
C ARG A 42 3.91 2.80 5.31
N ARG A 43 4.08 1.50 5.55
CA ARG A 43 5.29 0.80 5.10
C ARG A 43 5.33 0.71 3.58
N ALA A 44 4.19 0.50 2.96
CA ALA A 44 4.14 0.43 1.51
C ALA A 44 4.54 1.76 0.90
N ARG A 45 4.06 2.86 1.47
CA ARG A 45 4.42 4.18 0.97
C ARG A 45 5.91 4.45 1.13
N LEU A 46 6.50 4.01 2.24
CA LEU A 46 7.92 4.18 2.43
C LEU A 46 8.72 3.38 1.41
N LYS A 47 8.28 2.16 1.12
CA LYS A 47 8.96 1.34 0.12
C LYS A 47 8.84 1.94 -1.27
N LEU A 48 7.68 2.46 -1.60
CA LEU A 48 7.50 3.14 -2.87
C LEU A 48 8.40 4.35 -2.98
N LYS A 49 8.53 5.07 -1.89
CA LYS A 49 9.39 6.25 -1.88
C LYS A 49 10.84 5.87 -2.16
N GLU A 50 11.29 4.74 -1.62
CA GLU A 50 12.63 4.28 -1.87
C GLU A 50 12.82 3.90 -3.34
N VAL A 51 11.83 3.23 -3.91
CA VAL A 51 11.90 2.83 -5.31
C VAL A 51 11.93 4.06 -6.20
N LEU A 52 11.10 5.05 -5.89
CA LEU A 52 11.08 6.28 -6.66
C LEU A 52 12.43 6.98 -6.60
N LYS A 53 13.03 6.95 -5.42
CA LYS A 53 14.31 7.59 -5.22
C LYS A 53 15.42 6.93 -6.02
N ASP A 54 15.28 5.63 -6.25
CA ASP A 54 16.32 4.85 -6.89
C ASP A 54 16.27 4.85 -8.41
N GLY A 55 15.40 5.63 -8.99
CA GLY A 55 15.40 5.66 -10.44
C GLY A 55 14.07 5.49 -11.09
N TRP A 56 13.06 5.46 -10.31
CA TRP A 56 11.73 5.34 -10.85
C TRP A 56 11.41 6.46 -11.83
N GLU A 57 11.95 7.62 -11.59
CA GLU A 57 11.68 8.77 -12.43
C GLU A 57 12.23 8.61 -13.83
N ASP A 58 12.93 7.54 -14.08
CA ASP A 58 13.38 7.23 -15.42
C ASP A 58 12.24 7.01 -16.38
N GLU A 59 11.12 6.78 -15.81
CA GLU A 59 9.95 6.60 -16.62
C GLU A 59 9.69 7.82 -17.49
#